data_5998d54c6ddb305b4ffa0c2d93066461
#
_entry.id   5998d54c6ddb305b4ffa0c2d93066461
#
_cell.length_a   1.000
_cell.length_b   1.000
_cell.length_c   1.000
_cell.angle_alpha   90.00
_cell.angle_beta   90.00
_cell.angle_gamma   90.00
#
_symmetry.space_group_name_H-M   'P 1'
#
loop_
_entity.id
_entity.type
_entity.pdbx_description
1 polymer ?
#
loop_
_entity_poly.entity_id
_entity_poly.type
_entity_poly.pdbx_seq_one_letter_code
_entity_poly.pdbx_strand_id
1 'polypeptide(L)'
;QSIYQLIYKIYKMKKLNQIIVLVLLAIVTLTSCKDNELPKGAYESGVLVVNEGNFLDADGSLSHYNPNTGVAETNVFSKVNNGAILGDVVQSVTVNNDVAYVIVNNSNKVEVVNAHTLKSITSFESMIPRYMTIANGKGYITEWGADFATPRVKVIDLTNHNALSEIIVESGAEQIVTANGKVYVANSWSNTISVIDPSSDKVVATIATDFYGISGLSVDVNDNVWGIYVGFTDWSTGSPVPANDGAIVKINTTDNTIASSTSVGLNISSKVAMNSTGDKLLFMAGNSVYEFNTVDLSSTEIINESAAINFYGIGVDPATDIIYAGDAKGFQGNGVVFRYNSDGSAIDSFNVGRGPNGFVFK
;
A
#
# COMPACT_ATOMS: atom_id res chain seq x y z
N GLN A 1 22.98 54.65 -57.70
CA GLN A 1 23.22 53.40 -56.91
C GLN A 1 23.24 52.23 -57.88
N SER A 2 24.33 51.44 -57.88
CA SER A 2 24.56 50.33 -58.80
C SER A 2 23.50 49.24 -58.64
N ILE A 3 22.97 48.71 -59.73
CA ILE A 3 22.06 47.57 -59.81
C ILE A 3 22.55 46.39 -58.94
N TYR A 4 23.82 46.22 -58.78
CA TYR A 4 24.47 45.23 -57.90
C TYR A 4 24.10 45.43 -56.40
N GLN A 5 24.05 46.68 -55.94
CA GLN A 5 23.69 46.95 -54.54
C GLN A 5 22.19 46.70 -54.26
N LEU A 6 21.34 46.88 -55.23
CA LEU A 6 19.92 46.60 -55.13
C LEU A 6 19.66 45.08 -55.07
N ILE A 7 20.31 44.31 -55.97
CA ILE A 7 20.22 42.86 -56.00
C ILE A 7 20.75 42.24 -54.68
N TYR A 8 21.83 42.74 -54.14
CA TYR A 8 22.41 42.29 -52.87
C TYR A 8 21.45 42.59 -51.68
N LYS A 9 20.81 43.72 -51.70
CA LYS A 9 19.84 44.09 -50.66
C LYS A 9 18.58 43.23 -50.72
N ILE A 10 18.08 42.91 -51.90
CA ILE A 10 16.94 42.00 -52.12
C ILE A 10 17.30 40.56 -51.66
N TYR A 11 18.50 40.08 -51.99
CA TYR A 11 18.96 38.74 -51.55
C TYR A 11 19.09 38.65 -50.03
N LYS A 12 19.63 39.68 -49.38
CA LYS A 12 19.75 39.74 -47.92
C LYS A 12 18.41 39.79 -47.24
N MET A 13 17.43 40.54 -47.79
CA MET A 13 16.06 40.58 -47.28
C MET A 13 15.33 39.22 -47.43
N LYS A 14 15.50 38.52 -48.58
CA LYS A 14 14.92 37.17 -48.75
C LYS A 14 15.53 36.16 -47.77
N LYS A 15 16.82 36.21 -47.50
CA LYS A 15 17.48 35.32 -46.52
C LYS A 15 17.05 35.66 -45.10
N LEU A 16 16.85 36.94 -44.76
CA LEU A 16 16.35 37.37 -43.47
C LEU A 16 14.90 36.92 -43.25
N ASN A 17 14.02 37.03 -44.25
CA ASN A 17 12.64 36.55 -44.18
C ASN A 17 12.58 35.01 -44.07
N GLN A 18 13.48 34.27 -44.74
CA GLN A 18 13.53 32.81 -44.56
C GLN A 18 13.97 32.38 -43.15
N ILE A 19 14.90 33.13 -42.56
CA ILE A 19 15.35 32.90 -41.18
C ILE A 19 14.23 33.25 -40.19
N ILE A 20 13.50 34.33 -40.40
CA ILE A 20 12.36 34.75 -39.54
C ILE A 20 11.24 33.71 -39.64
N VAL A 21 10.91 33.16 -40.79
CA VAL A 21 9.91 32.12 -40.97
C VAL A 21 10.36 30.82 -40.30
N LEU A 22 11.63 30.41 -40.40
CA LEU A 22 12.19 29.25 -39.72
C LEU A 22 12.17 29.42 -38.19
N VAL A 23 12.46 30.61 -37.66
CA VAL A 23 12.40 30.89 -36.22
C VAL A 23 10.96 30.91 -35.72
N LEU A 24 10.02 31.45 -36.48
CA LEU A 24 8.58 31.43 -36.17
C LEU A 24 8.02 30.00 -36.20
N LEU A 25 8.42 29.14 -37.17
CA LEU A 25 8.07 27.73 -37.17
C LEU A 25 8.65 26.98 -35.95
N ALA A 26 9.89 27.27 -35.56
CA ALA A 26 10.54 26.68 -34.40
C ALA A 26 9.87 27.10 -33.07
N ILE A 27 9.38 28.36 -33.00
CA ILE A 27 8.65 28.83 -31.81
C ILE A 27 7.28 28.15 -31.68
N VAL A 28 6.59 27.88 -32.80
CA VAL A 28 5.29 27.17 -32.79
C VAL A 28 5.45 25.69 -32.39
N THR A 29 6.62 25.07 -32.61
CA THR A 29 6.90 23.70 -32.14
C THR A 29 7.38 23.64 -30.70
N LEU A 30 7.70 24.78 -30.06
CA LEU A 30 8.09 24.87 -28.64
C LEU A 30 6.93 25.28 -27.71
N THR A 31 5.74 25.58 -28.24
CA THR A 31 4.53 25.41 -27.46
C THR A 31 4.26 23.92 -27.35
N SER A 32 5.13 23.23 -26.64
CA SER A 32 4.78 21.97 -26.01
C SER A 32 3.42 22.18 -25.38
N CYS A 33 2.42 21.48 -25.87
CA CYS A 33 1.22 21.23 -25.10
C CYS A 33 1.69 20.92 -23.70
N LYS A 34 1.40 21.76 -22.69
CA LYS A 34 1.02 21.20 -21.42
C LYS A 34 -0.13 20.30 -21.81
N ASP A 35 0.09 19.02 -21.82
CA ASP A 35 -1.00 18.06 -21.79
C ASP A 35 -1.83 18.52 -20.60
N ASN A 36 -2.90 19.24 -20.88
CA ASN A 36 -4.03 19.31 -19.98
C ASN A 36 -4.58 17.90 -20.03
N GLU A 37 -3.91 16.98 -19.33
CA GLU A 37 -4.48 15.68 -19.07
C GLU A 37 -5.82 15.97 -18.41
N LEU A 38 -6.88 15.56 -19.08
CA LEU A 38 -8.22 15.65 -18.51
C LEU A 38 -8.18 14.92 -17.16
N PRO A 39 -8.84 15.45 -16.11
CA PRO A 39 -8.87 14.77 -14.82
C PRO A 39 -9.23 13.30 -15.03
N LYS A 40 -8.36 12.39 -14.59
CA LYS A 40 -8.53 10.95 -14.81
C LYS A 40 -9.79 10.41 -14.12
N GLY A 41 -10.31 11.11 -13.09
CA GLY A 41 -11.56 10.78 -12.42
C GLY A 41 -11.72 11.42 -11.05
N ALA A 42 -12.88 11.22 -10.44
CA ALA A 42 -13.26 11.83 -9.16
C ALA A 42 -12.36 11.40 -7.98
N TYR A 43 -11.66 10.29 -8.12
CA TYR A 43 -10.80 9.68 -7.09
C TYR A 43 -9.33 9.64 -7.53
N GLU A 44 -8.91 10.60 -8.35
CA GLU A 44 -7.53 10.70 -8.85
C GLU A 44 -6.54 11.07 -7.76
N SER A 45 -6.97 11.87 -6.78
CA SER A 45 -6.16 12.33 -5.66
C SER A 45 -6.87 12.09 -4.33
N GLY A 46 -6.16 12.25 -3.23
CA GLY A 46 -6.67 12.03 -1.88
C GLY A 46 -6.31 10.67 -1.32
N VAL A 47 -7.09 10.16 -0.39
CA VAL A 47 -6.80 8.93 0.34
C VAL A 47 -7.96 7.96 0.19
N LEU A 48 -7.70 6.77 -0.36
CA LEU A 48 -8.63 5.64 -0.27
C LEU A 48 -8.41 4.95 1.06
N VAL A 49 -9.51 4.76 1.82
CA VAL A 49 -9.53 3.98 3.04
C VAL A 49 -10.13 2.62 2.71
N VAL A 50 -9.39 1.58 3.01
CA VAL A 50 -9.82 0.19 2.88
C VAL A 50 -10.61 -0.16 4.13
N ASN A 51 -11.89 -0.47 3.96
CA ASN A 51 -12.76 -0.88 5.06
C ASN A 51 -13.02 -2.38 4.93
N GLU A 52 -12.48 -3.15 5.85
CA GLU A 52 -12.54 -4.61 5.81
C GLU A 52 -13.97 -5.14 5.82
N GLY A 53 -14.86 -4.45 6.55
CA GLY A 53 -16.18 -4.95 6.86
C GLY A 53 -16.15 -5.90 8.03
N ASN A 54 -17.30 -6.53 8.32
CA ASN A 54 -17.39 -7.58 9.31
C ASN A 54 -17.46 -8.95 8.64
N PHE A 55 -16.78 -9.93 9.21
CA PHE A 55 -16.72 -11.28 8.66
C PHE A 55 -18.13 -11.89 8.51
N LEU A 56 -18.45 -12.41 7.33
CA LEU A 56 -19.73 -12.96 6.87
C LEU A 56 -20.86 -11.95 6.61
N ASP A 57 -20.62 -10.65 6.75
CA ASP A 57 -21.64 -9.63 6.46
C ASP A 57 -21.59 -9.12 5.00
N ALA A 58 -20.52 -9.42 4.27
CA ALA A 58 -20.27 -8.97 2.89
C ALA A 58 -20.36 -7.42 2.72
N ASP A 59 -20.01 -6.67 3.76
CA ASP A 59 -20.07 -5.21 3.83
C ASP A 59 -18.70 -4.51 3.73
N GLY A 60 -17.68 -5.24 3.29
CA GLY A 60 -16.37 -4.70 2.94
C GLY A 60 -16.49 -3.62 1.86
N SER A 61 -15.78 -2.50 2.01
CA SER A 61 -15.98 -1.32 1.17
C SER A 61 -14.71 -0.47 1.02
N LEU A 62 -14.79 0.53 0.15
CA LEU A 62 -13.80 1.61 0.06
C LEU A 62 -14.46 2.92 0.45
N SER A 63 -13.76 3.74 1.24
CA SER A 63 -14.07 5.15 1.46
C SER A 63 -13.01 6.02 0.79
N HIS A 64 -13.37 7.24 0.45
CA HIS A 64 -12.43 8.23 -0.10
C HIS A 64 -12.46 9.49 0.76
N TYR A 65 -11.28 9.99 1.10
CA TYR A 65 -11.11 11.25 1.81
C TYR A 65 -10.30 12.23 0.95
N ASN A 66 -10.83 13.42 0.79
CA ASN A 66 -10.13 14.51 0.12
C ASN A 66 -9.56 15.48 1.18
N PRO A 67 -8.24 15.49 1.42
CA PRO A 67 -7.64 16.33 2.46
C PRO A 67 -7.72 17.83 2.17
N ASN A 68 -7.88 18.24 0.88
CA ASN A 68 -7.99 19.64 0.51
C ASN A 68 -9.37 20.24 0.85
N THR A 69 -10.42 19.42 0.88
CA THR A 69 -11.79 19.86 1.17
C THR A 69 -12.31 19.38 2.51
N GLY A 70 -11.61 18.41 3.15
CA GLY A 70 -12.07 17.76 4.37
C GLY A 70 -13.28 16.83 4.19
N VAL A 71 -13.63 16.49 2.93
CA VAL A 71 -14.81 15.66 2.63
C VAL A 71 -14.43 14.20 2.59
N ALA A 72 -15.16 13.38 3.34
CA ALA A 72 -15.10 11.92 3.30
C ALA A 72 -16.36 11.34 2.65
N GLU A 73 -16.17 10.39 1.74
CA GLU A 73 -17.25 9.64 1.08
C GLU A 73 -17.10 8.15 1.41
N THR A 74 -18.18 7.50 1.84
CA THR A 74 -18.21 6.04 2.09
C THR A 74 -18.79 5.29 0.89
N ASN A 75 -18.49 3.98 0.81
CA ASN A 75 -19.02 3.07 -0.23
C ASN A 75 -18.78 3.55 -1.67
N VAL A 76 -17.61 4.18 -1.92
CA VAL A 76 -17.31 4.82 -3.22
C VAL A 76 -17.31 3.82 -4.38
N PHE A 77 -16.90 2.56 -4.17
CA PHE A 77 -17.00 1.52 -5.19
C PHE A 77 -18.46 1.25 -5.60
N SER A 78 -19.33 1.00 -4.64
CA SER A 78 -20.76 0.74 -4.88
C SER A 78 -21.43 1.91 -5.59
N LYS A 79 -21.09 3.14 -5.20
CA LYS A 79 -21.63 4.37 -5.80
C LYS A 79 -21.35 4.48 -7.30
N VAL A 80 -20.15 4.10 -7.77
CA VAL A 80 -19.78 4.21 -9.19
C VAL A 80 -20.05 2.95 -10.01
N ASN A 81 -20.40 1.84 -9.37
CA ASN A 81 -20.67 0.55 -9.99
C ASN A 81 -22.14 0.08 -9.80
N ASN A 82 -23.09 1.03 -9.88
CA ASN A 82 -24.54 0.77 -9.89
C ASN A 82 -25.04 -0.06 -8.69
N GLY A 83 -24.48 0.16 -7.50
CA GLY A 83 -24.86 -0.55 -6.29
C GLY A 83 -24.16 -1.91 -6.09
N ALA A 84 -23.21 -2.28 -6.95
CA ALA A 84 -22.42 -3.50 -6.76
C ALA A 84 -21.62 -3.44 -5.45
N ILE A 85 -21.49 -4.58 -4.78
CA ILE A 85 -20.69 -4.71 -3.56
C ILE A 85 -19.32 -5.33 -3.89
N LEU A 86 -18.28 -4.95 -3.13
CA LEU A 86 -16.98 -5.59 -3.23
C LEU A 86 -17.04 -7.03 -2.71
N GLY A 87 -17.62 -7.23 -1.56
CA GLY A 87 -17.76 -8.56 -0.95
C GLY A 87 -17.37 -8.57 0.51
N ASP A 88 -17.02 -9.76 0.98
CA ASP A 88 -16.70 -10.04 2.38
C ASP A 88 -15.19 -9.97 2.62
N VAL A 89 -14.80 -9.20 3.62
CA VAL A 89 -13.42 -8.95 4.04
C VAL A 89 -12.57 -8.33 2.92
N VAL A 90 -12.72 -7.00 2.70
CA VAL A 90 -11.80 -6.24 1.84
C VAL A 90 -10.47 -6.07 2.57
N GLN A 91 -9.48 -6.88 2.18
CA GLN A 91 -8.22 -7.02 2.92
C GLN A 91 -7.20 -5.95 2.61
N SER A 92 -7.00 -5.63 1.34
CA SER A 92 -5.97 -4.69 0.90
C SER A 92 -6.26 -4.14 -0.50
N VAL A 93 -5.56 -3.07 -0.86
CA VAL A 93 -5.57 -2.49 -2.22
C VAL A 93 -4.15 -2.23 -2.65
N THR A 94 -3.80 -2.66 -3.86
CA THR A 94 -2.52 -2.34 -4.50
C THR A 94 -2.78 -1.58 -5.78
N VAL A 95 -2.11 -0.44 -5.96
CA VAL A 95 -2.23 0.39 -7.16
C VAL A 95 -1.01 0.19 -8.06
N ASN A 96 -1.27 0.00 -9.34
CA ASN A 96 -0.27 -0.03 -10.41
C ASN A 96 -0.70 0.90 -11.54
N ASN A 97 -0.14 2.09 -11.59
CA ASN A 97 -0.51 3.15 -12.54
C ASN A 97 -2.03 3.45 -12.49
N ASP A 98 -2.74 3.21 -13.59
CA ASP A 98 -4.17 3.51 -13.73
C ASP A 98 -5.07 2.37 -13.24
N VAL A 99 -4.51 1.29 -12.69
CA VAL A 99 -5.24 0.10 -12.25
C VAL A 99 -5.04 -0.12 -10.75
N ALA A 100 -6.11 -0.41 -10.03
CA ALA A 100 -6.06 -0.86 -8.64
C ALA A 100 -6.63 -2.28 -8.50
N TYR A 101 -5.94 -3.08 -7.70
CA TYR A 101 -6.30 -4.45 -7.35
C TYR A 101 -6.84 -4.45 -5.93
N VAL A 102 -8.13 -4.70 -5.78
CA VAL A 102 -8.81 -4.78 -4.49
C VAL A 102 -8.90 -6.25 -4.09
N ILE A 103 -8.18 -6.60 -3.03
CA ILE A 103 -8.13 -7.96 -2.52
C ILE A 103 -9.34 -8.19 -1.62
N VAL A 104 -10.22 -9.13 -1.99
CA VAL A 104 -11.44 -9.44 -1.26
C VAL A 104 -11.33 -10.87 -0.72
N ASN A 105 -10.85 -10.96 0.52
CA ASN A 105 -10.37 -12.18 1.13
C ASN A 105 -11.42 -13.28 1.21
N ASN A 106 -12.49 -13.08 1.97
CA ASN A 106 -13.51 -14.11 2.20
C ASN A 106 -14.48 -14.30 1.01
N SER A 107 -14.41 -13.43 0.00
CA SER A 107 -15.08 -13.64 -1.29
C SER A 107 -14.22 -14.35 -2.33
N ASN A 108 -13.02 -14.78 -1.98
CA ASN A 108 -12.09 -15.52 -2.84
C ASN A 108 -11.85 -14.84 -4.20
N LYS A 109 -11.70 -13.52 -4.22
CA LYS A 109 -11.50 -12.78 -5.47
C LYS A 109 -10.57 -11.59 -5.33
N VAL A 110 -10.06 -11.16 -6.47
CA VAL A 110 -9.47 -9.84 -6.68
C VAL A 110 -10.35 -9.07 -7.63
N GLU A 111 -10.84 -7.92 -7.19
CA GLU A 111 -11.56 -6.97 -8.03
C GLU A 111 -10.56 -6.01 -8.65
N VAL A 112 -10.57 -5.88 -9.98
CA VAL A 112 -9.69 -4.97 -10.73
C VAL A 112 -10.49 -3.75 -11.11
N VAL A 113 -10.05 -2.58 -10.68
CA VAL A 113 -10.75 -1.32 -10.94
C VAL A 113 -9.81 -0.29 -11.58
N ASN A 114 -10.40 0.67 -12.29
CA ASN A 114 -9.65 1.87 -12.68
C ASN A 114 -9.29 2.67 -11.41
N ALA A 115 -8.02 2.96 -11.22
CA ALA A 115 -7.52 3.59 -10.00
C ALA A 115 -8.07 5.01 -9.77
N HIS A 116 -8.51 5.72 -10.82
CA HIS A 116 -8.96 7.12 -10.74
C HIS A 116 -10.47 7.27 -10.64
N THR A 117 -11.23 6.30 -11.18
CA THR A 117 -12.70 6.34 -11.21
C THR A 117 -13.35 5.29 -10.32
N LEU A 118 -12.59 4.31 -9.84
CA LEU A 118 -13.01 3.12 -9.09
C LEU A 118 -14.08 2.27 -9.82
N LYS A 119 -14.23 2.48 -11.14
CA LYS A 119 -15.08 1.62 -11.97
C LYS A 119 -14.42 0.26 -12.14
N SER A 120 -15.21 -0.79 -11.96
CA SER A 120 -14.79 -2.17 -12.19
C SER A 120 -14.38 -2.38 -13.64
N ILE A 121 -13.25 -3.03 -13.85
CA ILE A 121 -12.73 -3.46 -15.15
C ILE A 121 -13.02 -4.94 -15.33
N THR A 122 -12.63 -5.75 -14.33
CA THR A 122 -12.82 -7.19 -14.29
C THR A 122 -12.61 -7.71 -12.87
N SER A 123 -12.84 -8.99 -12.65
CA SER A 123 -12.42 -9.69 -11.44
C SER A 123 -11.93 -11.10 -11.78
N PHE A 124 -11.11 -11.66 -10.91
CA PHE A 124 -10.62 -13.04 -11.04
C PHE A 124 -10.56 -13.75 -9.69
N GLU A 125 -10.59 -15.08 -9.72
CA GLU A 125 -10.54 -15.90 -8.52
C GLU A 125 -9.15 -15.93 -7.89
N SER A 126 -9.11 -15.87 -6.56
CA SER A 126 -7.92 -15.99 -5.72
C SER A 126 -8.34 -16.58 -4.38
N MET A 127 -7.66 -17.62 -3.91
CA MET A 127 -8.14 -18.45 -2.79
C MET A 127 -7.70 -17.88 -1.42
N ILE A 128 -8.61 -17.23 -0.74
CA ILE A 128 -8.36 -16.52 0.52
C ILE A 128 -7.17 -15.57 0.38
N PRO A 129 -7.22 -14.63 -0.60
CA PRO A 129 -6.09 -13.75 -0.89
C PRO A 129 -5.88 -12.73 0.24
N ARG A 130 -4.61 -12.34 0.46
CA ARG A 130 -4.25 -11.43 1.55
C ARG A 130 -3.70 -10.09 1.05
N TYR A 131 -2.58 -10.10 0.41
CA TYR A 131 -1.89 -8.91 -0.06
C TYR A 131 -1.31 -9.13 -1.45
N MET A 132 -1.00 -8.04 -2.13
CA MET A 132 -0.37 -8.07 -3.45
C MET A 132 0.78 -7.08 -3.49
N THR A 133 1.87 -7.49 -4.14
CA THR A 133 2.97 -6.62 -4.55
C THR A 133 3.26 -6.79 -6.04
N ILE A 134 4.05 -5.89 -6.59
CA ILE A 134 4.42 -5.89 -8.01
C ILE A 134 5.92 -5.99 -8.12
N ALA A 135 6.38 -6.91 -8.94
CA ALA A 135 7.79 -7.10 -9.25
C ALA A 135 7.97 -7.59 -10.69
N ASN A 136 8.99 -7.13 -11.38
CA ASN A 136 9.35 -7.57 -12.74
C ASN A 136 8.15 -7.60 -13.73
N GLY A 137 7.25 -6.59 -13.64
CA GLY A 137 6.07 -6.48 -14.50
C GLY A 137 4.95 -7.50 -14.23
N LYS A 138 5.02 -8.23 -13.12
CA LYS A 138 4.03 -9.22 -12.67
C LYS A 138 3.44 -8.85 -11.32
N GLY A 139 2.21 -9.32 -11.04
CA GLY A 139 1.58 -9.23 -9.72
C GLY A 139 1.82 -10.51 -8.91
N TYR A 140 2.14 -10.36 -7.64
CA TYR A 140 2.37 -11.45 -6.68
C TYR A 140 1.36 -11.32 -5.55
N ILE A 141 0.46 -12.29 -5.42
CA ILE A 141 -0.66 -12.28 -4.47
C ILE A 141 -0.48 -13.42 -3.47
N THR A 142 -0.42 -13.09 -2.18
CA THR A 142 -0.41 -14.11 -1.13
C THR A 142 -1.80 -14.71 -0.97
N GLU A 143 -1.85 -16.03 -0.87
CA GLU A 143 -3.07 -16.82 -0.63
C GLU A 143 -2.84 -17.79 0.54
N TRP A 144 -3.82 -17.88 1.45
CA TRP A 144 -3.79 -18.93 2.48
C TRP A 144 -4.17 -20.31 1.92
N GLY A 145 -4.82 -20.33 0.73
CA GLY A 145 -5.34 -21.54 0.11
C GLY A 145 -6.66 -22.01 0.70
N ALA A 146 -7.42 -22.78 -0.05
CA ALA A 146 -8.78 -23.19 0.32
C ALA A 146 -8.88 -24.01 1.62
N ASP A 147 -7.83 -24.74 1.94
CA ASP A 147 -7.74 -25.65 3.09
C ASP A 147 -6.84 -25.11 4.21
N PHE A 148 -6.32 -23.90 4.07
CA PHE A 148 -5.30 -23.28 4.95
C PHE A 148 -3.99 -24.11 5.07
N ALA A 149 -3.86 -25.20 4.34
CA ALA A 149 -2.71 -26.12 4.37
C ALA A 149 -1.77 -25.95 3.17
N THR A 150 -2.22 -25.23 2.13
CA THR A 150 -1.44 -24.99 0.91
C THR A 150 -1.24 -23.51 0.64
N PRO A 151 -0.55 -22.77 1.54
CA PRO A 151 -0.26 -21.35 1.36
C PRO A 151 0.67 -21.15 0.16
N ARG A 152 0.42 -20.11 -0.60
CA ARG A 152 1.16 -19.85 -1.83
C ARG A 152 1.16 -18.38 -2.19
N VAL A 153 1.98 -18.06 -3.17
CA VAL A 153 1.94 -16.80 -3.91
C VAL A 153 1.46 -17.09 -5.32
N LYS A 154 0.30 -16.56 -5.68
CA LYS A 154 -0.19 -16.57 -7.06
C LYS A 154 0.50 -15.46 -7.84
N VAL A 155 1.07 -15.83 -9.00
CA VAL A 155 1.70 -14.86 -9.92
C VAL A 155 0.75 -14.60 -11.08
N ILE A 156 0.50 -13.32 -11.38
CA ILE A 156 -0.41 -12.89 -12.46
C ILE A 156 0.30 -11.98 -13.46
N ASP A 157 -0.16 -12.05 -14.70
CA ASP A 157 0.13 -11.09 -15.75
C ASP A 157 -0.71 -9.81 -15.53
N LEU A 158 -0.07 -8.65 -15.41
CA LEU A 158 -0.75 -7.37 -15.17
C LEU A 158 -1.49 -6.83 -16.40
N THR A 159 -1.27 -7.39 -17.60
CA THR A 159 -1.90 -6.92 -18.85
C THR A 159 -3.26 -7.57 -19.10
N ASN A 160 -3.42 -8.84 -18.70
CA ASN A 160 -4.63 -9.63 -18.96
C ASN A 160 -5.19 -10.30 -17.70
N HIS A 161 -4.51 -10.13 -16.54
CA HIS A 161 -4.88 -10.66 -15.21
C HIS A 161 -4.93 -12.20 -15.12
N ASN A 162 -4.34 -12.90 -16.08
CA ASN A 162 -4.26 -14.37 -16.05
C ASN A 162 -3.19 -14.84 -15.07
N ALA A 163 -3.46 -15.98 -14.42
CA ALA A 163 -2.46 -16.67 -13.61
C ALA A 163 -1.32 -17.18 -14.49
N LEU A 164 -0.09 -16.91 -14.08
CA LEU A 164 1.14 -17.39 -14.73
C LEU A 164 1.71 -18.61 -14.01
N SER A 165 1.78 -18.55 -12.69
CA SER A 165 2.32 -19.62 -11.84
C SER A 165 1.81 -19.50 -10.41
N GLU A 166 2.07 -20.55 -9.63
CA GLU A 166 1.87 -20.59 -8.18
C GLU A 166 3.18 -21.00 -7.51
N ILE A 167 3.56 -20.31 -6.45
CA ILE A 167 4.79 -20.53 -5.71
C ILE A 167 4.41 -20.94 -4.30
N ILE A 168 4.72 -22.19 -3.91
CA ILE A 168 4.47 -22.66 -2.55
C ILE A 168 5.45 -21.96 -1.60
N VAL A 169 4.92 -21.45 -0.49
CA VAL A 169 5.66 -20.80 0.58
C VAL A 169 5.31 -21.44 1.92
N GLU A 170 5.94 -21.00 3.00
CA GLU A 170 5.64 -21.49 4.35
C GLU A 170 4.26 -21.03 4.84
N SER A 171 3.82 -21.61 5.96
CA SER A 171 2.45 -21.50 6.46
C SER A 171 2.06 -20.05 6.81
N GLY A 172 0.85 -19.66 6.39
CA GLY A 172 0.28 -18.35 6.67
C GLY A 172 0.85 -17.22 5.78
N ALA A 173 0.90 -17.43 4.45
CA ALA A 173 1.34 -16.39 3.51
C ALA A 173 0.51 -15.10 3.70
N GLU A 174 1.12 -14.08 4.32
CA GLU A 174 0.45 -12.84 4.77
C GLU A 174 0.99 -11.63 3.99
N GLN A 175 1.52 -10.62 4.67
CA GLN A 175 2.06 -9.44 4.02
C GLN A 175 3.16 -9.79 3.01
N ILE A 176 3.18 -9.07 1.90
CA ILE A 176 4.15 -9.26 0.81
C ILE A 176 4.68 -7.92 0.34
N VAL A 177 5.97 -7.79 0.17
CA VAL A 177 6.62 -6.57 -0.30
C VAL A 177 7.70 -6.87 -1.33
N THR A 178 8.03 -5.88 -2.15
CA THR A 178 9.15 -5.91 -3.09
C THR A 178 10.24 -4.99 -2.59
N ALA A 179 11.46 -5.50 -2.46
CA ALA A 179 12.64 -4.76 -2.07
C ALA A 179 13.88 -5.34 -2.78
N ASN A 180 14.80 -4.48 -3.19
CA ASN A 180 16.06 -4.86 -3.85
C ASN A 180 15.89 -5.94 -4.94
N GLY A 181 14.84 -5.80 -5.79
CA GLY A 181 14.55 -6.70 -6.89
C GLY A 181 14.08 -8.12 -6.50
N LYS A 182 13.74 -8.36 -5.22
CA LYS A 182 13.17 -9.61 -4.69
C LYS A 182 11.80 -9.36 -4.08
N VAL A 183 11.03 -10.42 -3.92
CA VAL A 183 9.74 -10.42 -3.25
C VAL A 183 9.86 -11.15 -1.90
N TYR A 184 9.44 -10.48 -0.82
CA TYR A 184 9.50 -10.99 0.56
C TYR A 184 8.09 -11.27 1.04
N VAL A 185 7.87 -12.47 1.58
CA VAL A 185 6.57 -12.94 2.07
C VAL A 185 6.67 -13.25 3.56
N ALA A 186 5.86 -12.58 4.37
CA ALA A 186 5.69 -12.93 5.77
C ALA A 186 4.89 -14.24 5.89
N ASN A 187 5.41 -15.23 6.59
CA ASN A 187 4.74 -16.49 6.85
C ASN A 187 4.17 -16.47 8.28
N SER A 188 2.95 -15.96 8.44
CA SER A 188 2.39 -15.56 9.75
C SER A 188 2.09 -16.73 10.70
N TRP A 189 2.04 -17.97 10.19
CA TRP A 189 1.89 -19.17 11.00
C TRP A 189 3.19 -19.98 11.09
N SER A 190 4.30 -19.29 10.89
CA SER A 190 5.66 -19.80 10.94
C SER A 190 6.56 -18.74 11.57
N ASN A 191 7.83 -19.07 11.73
CA ASN A 191 8.86 -18.11 12.14
C ASN A 191 9.75 -17.69 10.97
N THR A 192 9.22 -17.70 9.73
CA THR A 192 10.03 -17.51 8.54
C THR A 192 9.52 -16.39 7.63
N ILE A 193 10.42 -15.88 6.79
CA ILE A 193 10.13 -15.04 5.65
C ILE A 193 10.62 -15.73 4.39
N SER A 194 9.74 -15.98 3.43
CA SER A 194 10.13 -16.52 2.14
C SER A 194 10.62 -15.42 1.21
N VAL A 195 11.73 -15.65 0.51
CA VAL A 195 12.29 -14.72 -0.48
C VAL A 195 12.16 -15.33 -1.87
N ILE A 196 11.45 -14.63 -2.76
CA ILE A 196 11.17 -15.07 -4.12
C ILE A 196 11.98 -14.23 -5.11
N ASP A 197 12.59 -14.91 -6.09
CA ASP A 197 13.22 -14.25 -7.24
C ASP A 197 12.19 -14.08 -8.36
N PRO A 198 11.78 -12.84 -8.70
CA PRO A 198 10.77 -12.60 -9.73
C PRO A 198 11.22 -12.87 -11.17
N SER A 199 12.51 -13.15 -11.39
CA SER A 199 13.01 -13.58 -12.70
C SER A 199 12.76 -15.06 -12.97
N SER A 200 12.70 -15.89 -11.91
CA SER A 200 12.50 -17.34 -12.00
C SER A 200 11.17 -17.80 -11.40
N ASP A 201 10.45 -16.94 -10.68
CA ASP A 201 9.24 -17.26 -9.90
C ASP A 201 9.46 -18.43 -8.92
N LYS A 202 10.59 -18.39 -8.19
CA LYS A 202 10.95 -19.43 -7.22
C LYS A 202 11.38 -18.83 -5.90
N VAL A 203 11.11 -19.55 -4.80
CA VAL A 203 11.72 -19.28 -3.51
C VAL A 203 13.22 -19.55 -3.61
N VAL A 204 14.04 -18.54 -3.33
CA VAL A 204 15.51 -18.60 -3.39
C VAL A 204 16.16 -18.57 -2.00
N ALA A 205 15.42 -18.14 -0.98
CA ALA A 205 15.84 -18.18 0.42
C ALA A 205 14.63 -18.26 1.34
N THR A 206 14.83 -18.80 2.53
CA THR A 206 13.90 -18.76 3.65
C THR A 206 14.67 -18.23 4.86
N ILE A 207 14.26 -17.08 5.38
CA ILE A 207 14.91 -16.42 6.52
C ILE A 207 14.18 -16.88 7.78
N ALA A 208 14.85 -17.63 8.64
CA ALA A 208 14.32 -18.01 9.95
C ALA A 208 14.58 -16.88 10.96
N THR A 209 13.62 -16.66 11.85
CA THR A 209 13.68 -15.68 12.92
C THR A 209 13.48 -16.34 14.27
N ASP A 210 13.86 -15.64 15.35
CA ASP A 210 13.65 -16.14 16.73
C ASP A 210 12.20 -15.93 17.22
N PHE A 211 11.38 -15.23 16.42
CA PHE A 211 9.99 -14.92 16.75
C PHE A 211 9.03 -15.71 15.86
N TYR A 212 7.86 -16.04 16.42
CA TYR A 212 6.79 -16.69 15.70
C TYR A 212 5.70 -15.71 15.33
N GLY A 213 5.08 -15.88 14.14
CA GLY A 213 3.92 -15.10 13.73
C GLY A 213 4.27 -13.75 13.12
N ILE A 214 5.24 -13.72 12.20
CA ILE A 214 5.49 -12.49 11.43
C ILE A 214 4.29 -12.19 10.54
N SER A 215 3.72 -10.99 10.67
CA SER A 215 2.48 -10.62 9.98
C SER A 215 2.61 -9.36 9.14
N GLY A 216 3.36 -8.37 9.56
CA GLY A 216 3.57 -7.10 8.87
C GLY A 216 4.96 -7.01 8.24
N LEU A 217 5.02 -6.43 7.03
CA LEU A 217 6.27 -6.06 6.35
C LEU A 217 6.21 -4.61 5.92
N SER A 218 7.32 -3.91 6.00
CA SER A 218 7.52 -2.59 5.42
C SER A 218 8.89 -2.49 4.78
N VAL A 219 9.07 -1.53 3.87
CA VAL A 219 10.35 -1.31 3.16
C VAL A 219 10.80 0.11 3.44
N ASP A 220 12.06 0.28 3.82
CA ASP A 220 12.65 1.61 3.99
C ASP A 220 13.26 2.15 2.68
N VAL A 221 13.68 3.42 2.69
CA VAL A 221 14.26 4.10 1.52
C VAL A 221 15.58 3.50 1.04
N ASN A 222 16.18 2.58 1.80
CA ASN A 222 17.41 1.86 1.47
C ASN A 222 17.14 0.42 1.02
N ASP A 223 15.88 0.10 0.69
CA ASP A 223 15.42 -1.25 0.33
C ASP A 223 15.63 -2.32 1.43
N ASN A 224 15.81 -1.95 2.70
CA ASN A 224 15.74 -2.93 3.77
C ASN A 224 14.28 -3.29 4.06
N VAL A 225 14.03 -4.55 4.38
CA VAL A 225 12.71 -5.03 4.81
C VAL A 225 12.66 -5.03 6.34
N TRP A 226 11.57 -4.48 6.87
CA TRP A 226 11.26 -4.48 8.30
C TRP A 226 10.08 -5.40 8.55
N GLY A 227 10.27 -6.41 9.39
CA GLY A 227 9.25 -7.40 9.74
C GLY A 227 8.67 -7.15 11.13
N ILE A 228 7.35 -7.33 11.25
CA ILE A 228 6.61 -7.10 12.49
C ILE A 228 6.08 -8.43 13.01
N TYR A 229 6.39 -8.71 14.25
CA TYR A 229 5.87 -9.81 15.05
C TYR A 229 4.90 -9.25 16.08
N VAL A 230 3.65 -9.73 16.05
CA VAL A 230 2.58 -9.17 16.88
C VAL A 230 2.69 -9.51 18.37
N GLY A 231 3.54 -10.47 18.71
CA GLY A 231 3.57 -11.08 20.03
C GLY A 231 2.59 -12.25 20.14
N PHE A 232 2.81 -13.12 21.10
CA PHE A 232 1.95 -14.29 21.33
C PHE A 232 1.08 -14.06 22.58
N THR A 233 -0.22 -14.34 22.44
CA THR A 233 -1.16 -14.34 23.56
C THR A 233 -1.57 -15.78 23.85
N ASP A 234 -1.28 -16.26 25.04
CA ASP A 234 -1.69 -17.59 25.48
C ASP A 234 -3.15 -17.58 25.96
N TRP A 235 -3.99 -18.38 25.32
CA TRP A 235 -5.41 -18.54 25.62
C TRP A 235 -5.69 -19.86 26.36
N SER A 236 -4.66 -20.65 26.69
CA SER A 236 -4.83 -22.00 27.28
C SER A 236 -5.55 -22.00 28.62
N THR A 237 -5.54 -20.87 29.35
CA THR A 237 -6.18 -20.71 30.65
C THR A 237 -7.62 -20.19 30.57
N GLY A 238 -8.17 -19.97 29.35
CA GLY A 238 -9.47 -19.37 29.11
C GLY A 238 -9.51 -17.84 29.29
N SER A 239 -8.39 -17.23 29.65
CA SER A 239 -8.19 -15.78 29.69
C SER A 239 -6.92 -15.43 28.93
N PRO A 240 -6.89 -14.33 28.17
CA PRO A 240 -5.70 -13.95 27.42
C PRO A 240 -4.56 -13.55 28.37
N VAL A 241 -3.42 -14.20 28.23
CA VAL A 241 -2.17 -13.85 28.94
C VAL A 241 -1.11 -13.58 27.87
N PRO A 242 -0.52 -12.38 27.81
CA PRO A 242 0.61 -12.13 26.94
C PRO A 242 1.76 -13.07 27.30
N ALA A 243 2.17 -13.94 26.38
CA ALA A 243 3.25 -14.90 26.59
C ALA A 243 4.58 -14.42 26.01
N ASN A 244 4.52 -13.63 24.93
CA ASN A 244 5.67 -12.97 24.32
C ASN A 244 5.27 -11.60 23.82
N ASP A 245 6.18 -10.65 23.93
CA ASP A 245 6.03 -9.33 23.36
C ASP A 245 6.17 -9.34 21.83
N GLY A 246 5.64 -8.34 21.20
CA GLY A 246 5.90 -8.03 19.79
C GLY A 246 7.36 -7.64 19.58
N ALA A 247 7.81 -7.79 18.35
CA ALA A 247 9.16 -7.45 17.96
C ALA A 247 9.22 -6.85 16.56
N ILE A 248 10.27 -6.08 16.30
CA ILE A 248 10.60 -5.49 15.01
C ILE A 248 11.95 -6.06 14.57
N VAL A 249 11.99 -6.61 13.37
CA VAL A 249 13.17 -7.26 12.80
C VAL A 249 13.56 -6.54 11.51
N LYS A 250 14.83 -6.15 11.39
CA LYS A 250 15.39 -5.63 10.14
C LYS A 250 16.06 -6.74 9.35
N ILE A 251 15.74 -6.82 8.07
CA ILE A 251 16.32 -7.77 7.12
C ILE A 251 17.21 -6.99 6.16
N ASN A 252 18.49 -7.41 6.06
CA ASN A 252 19.38 -6.96 5.01
C ASN A 252 19.03 -7.70 3.72
N THR A 253 18.53 -6.98 2.73
CA THR A 253 18.07 -7.55 1.45
C THR A 253 19.21 -7.89 0.49
N THR A 254 20.45 -7.48 0.79
CA THR A 254 21.62 -7.80 -0.05
C THR A 254 22.02 -9.27 0.11
N ASP A 255 21.94 -9.79 1.35
CA ASP A 255 22.36 -11.18 1.68
C ASP A 255 21.23 -12.02 2.30
N ASN A 256 20.04 -11.44 2.47
CA ASN A 256 18.85 -12.06 3.07
C ASN A 256 19.10 -12.54 4.52
N THR A 257 19.82 -11.74 5.31
CA THR A 257 20.08 -12.01 6.70
C THR A 257 19.34 -11.06 7.64
N ILE A 258 19.16 -11.46 8.90
CA ILE A 258 18.62 -10.58 9.94
C ILE A 258 19.74 -9.62 10.37
N ALA A 259 19.53 -8.32 10.16
CA ALA A 259 20.46 -7.28 10.57
C ALA A 259 20.26 -6.83 12.03
N SER A 260 19.02 -6.81 12.49
CA SER A 260 18.69 -6.50 13.91
C SER A 260 17.35 -7.13 14.28
N SER A 261 17.13 -7.30 15.58
CA SER A 261 15.93 -7.85 16.16
C SER A 261 15.68 -7.18 17.52
N THR A 262 14.53 -6.55 17.71
CA THR A 262 14.24 -5.72 18.88
C THR A 262 12.83 -6.02 19.39
N SER A 263 12.72 -6.50 20.65
CA SER A 263 11.43 -6.56 21.36
C SER A 263 10.95 -5.15 21.67
N VAL A 264 9.66 -4.92 21.52
CA VAL A 264 9.05 -3.60 21.83
C VAL A 264 8.33 -3.58 23.19
N GLY A 265 8.35 -4.69 23.95
CA GLY A 265 7.77 -4.77 25.28
C GLY A 265 6.25 -4.75 25.34
N LEU A 266 5.57 -4.94 24.22
CA LEU A 266 4.12 -4.87 24.05
C LEU A 266 3.64 -5.92 23.04
N ASN A 267 2.37 -6.31 23.11
CA ASN A 267 1.68 -6.91 21.98
C ASN A 267 1.24 -5.80 21.01
N ILE A 268 1.54 -5.96 19.74
CA ILE A 268 1.32 -4.93 18.72
C ILE A 268 0.43 -5.42 17.59
N SER A 269 -0.15 -4.50 16.83
CA SER A 269 -0.91 -4.82 15.63
C SER A 269 0.02 -5.32 14.51
N SER A 270 -0.53 -6.12 13.61
CA SER A 270 0.16 -6.55 12.37
C SER A 270 0.34 -5.45 11.34
N LYS A 271 -0.34 -4.31 11.50
CA LYS A 271 -0.28 -3.19 10.57
C LYS A 271 0.80 -2.22 10.97
N VAL A 272 1.58 -1.81 9.99
CA VAL A 272 2.68 -0.86 10.17
C VAL A 272 2.74 0.10 9.01
N ALA A 273 3.35 1.26 9.24
CA ALA A 273 3.61 2.25 8.21
C ALA A 273 5.02 2.85 8.40
N MET A 274 5.71 3.06 7.30
CA MET A 274 7.00 3.74 7.27
C MET A 274 6.77 5.21 6.93
N ASN A 275 7.52 6.12 7.56
CA ASN A 275 7.51 7.52 7.17
C ASN A 275 8.30 7.75 5.86
N SER A 276 8.18 8.94 5.29
CA SER A 276 8.75 9.27 3.97
C SER A 276 10.29 9.17 3.92
N THR A 277 10.97 9.38 5.03
CA THR A 277 12.44 9.32 5.14
C THR A 277 12.98 7.93 5.48
N GLY A 278 12.10 7.00 5.90
CA GLY A 278 12.48 5.62 6.24
C GLY A 278 13.21 5.46 7.57
N ASP A 279 13.25 6.52 8.38
CA ASP A 279 13.90 6.50 9.70
C ASP A 279 12.94 6.21 10.86
N LYS A 280 11.62 6.16 10.58
CA LYS A 280 10.56 5.91 11.55
C LYS A 280 9.57 4.88 11.02
N LEU A 281 9.43 3.79 11.77
CA LEU A 281 8.39 2.79 11.55
C LEU A 281 7.29 3.01 12.60
N LEU A 282 6.05 3.21 12.17
CA LEU A 282 4.92 3.39 13.06
C LEU A 282 4.17 2.08 13.23
N PHE A 283 3.81 1.75 14.47
CA PHE A 283 3.00 0.59 14.81
C PHE A 283 1.96 0.93 15.88
N MET A 284 0.98 0.06 16.09
CA MET A 284 -0.13 0.29 17.00
C MET A 284 -0.17 -0.75 18.11
N ALA A 285 -0.59 -0.30 19.30
CA ALA A 285 -0.94 -1.16 20.42
C ALA A 285 -2.18 -0.57 21.14
N GLY A 286 -3.33 -1.28 21.04
CA GLY A 286 -4.60 -0.76 21.55
C GLY A 286 -5.02 0.53 20.83
N ASN A 287 -5.21 1.60 21.60
CA ASN A 287 -5.56 2.94 21.12
C ASN A 287 -4.34 3.89 21.01
N SER A 288 -3.15 3.33 21.04
CA SER A 288 -1.89 4.10 20.93
C SER A 288 -1.16 3.81 19.64
N VAL A 289 -0.42 4.83 19.16
CA VAL A 289 0.56 4.70 18.08
C VAL A 289 1.94 4.97 18.64
N TYR A 290 2.86 4.10 18.31
CA TYR A 290 4.26 4.16 18.66
C TYR A 290 5.10 4.43 17.42
N GLU A 291 6.12 5.22 17.59
CA GLU A 291 7.22 5.42 16.66
C GLU A 291 8.40 4.54 17.06
N PHE A 292 8.89 3.73 16.12
CA PHE A 292 10.14 2.99 16.24
C PHE A 292 11.21 3.68 15.38
N ASN A 293 12.27 4.13 16.01
CA ASN A 293 13.41 4.73 15.32
C ASN A 293 14.27 3.62 14.70
N THR A 294 14.41 3.63 13.37
CA THR A 294 15.13 2.57 12.64
C THR A 294 16.65 2.66 12.76
N VAL A 295 17.18 3.71 13.38
CA VAL A 295 18.62 3.96 13.57
C VAL A 295 19.09 3.50 14.95
N ASP A 296 18.44 3.98 16.01
CA ASP A 296 18.81 3.65 17.40
C ASP A 296 17.97 2.51 18.00
N LEU A 297 16.96 2.04 17.26
CA LEU A 297 16.08 0.92 17.59
C LEU A 297 15.22 1.15 18.85
N SER A 298 14.97 2.40 19.21
CA SER A 298 14.10 2.77 20.33
C SER A 298 12.64 2.92 19.90
N SER A 299 11.72 2.70 20.85
CA SER A 299 10.28 2.92 20.65
C SER A 299 9.77 4.01 21.57
N THR A 300 8.90 4.89 21.06
CA THR A 300 8.26 5.95 21.82
C THR A 300 6.77 6.02 21.48
N GLU A 301 5.91 6.09 22.48
CA GLU A 301 4.49 6.39 22.30
C GLU A 301 4.34 7.85 21.87
N ILE A 302 3.75 8.09 20.70
CA ILE A 302 3.53 9.44 20.15
C ILE A 302 2.06 9.84 20.11
N ILE A 303 1.14 8.87 20.14
CA ILE A 303 -0.30 9.10 20.15
C ILE A 303 -0.92 8.16 21.18
N ASN A 304 -1.81 8.72 22.02
CA ASN A 304 -2.72 7.96 22.88
C ASN A 304 -4.12 8.58 22.73
N GLU A 305 -5.00 7.91 21.98
CA GLU A 305 -6.30 8.46 21.61
C GLU A 305 -7.42 7.88 22.48
N SER A 306 -7.84 8.64 23.47
CA SER A 306 -8.88 8.19 24.40
C SER A 306 -10.27 8.07 23.77
N ALA A 307 -10.51 8.69 22.63
CA ALA A 307 -11.76 8.57 21.86
C ALA A 307 -11.79 7.32 20.97
N ALA A 308 -10.63 6.69 20.70
CA ALA A 308 -10.56 5.43 19.98
C ALA A 308 -10.79 4.24 20.93
N ILE A 309 -11.49 3.22 20.43
CA ILE A 309 -11.64 1.96 21.15
C ILE A 309 -10.41 1.10 20.97
N ASN A 310 -9.98 0.93 19.69
CA ASN A 310 -8.82 0.14 19.34
C ASN A 310 -8.43 0.45 17.89
N PHE A 311 -7.23 0.94 17.68
CA PHE A 311 -6.72 1.18 16.34
C PHE A 311 -6.51 -0.14 15.59
N TYR A 312 -6.97 -0.18 14.35
CA TYR A 312 -6.99 -1.37 13.50
C TYR A 312 -6.16 -1.22 12.23
N GLY A 313 -6.13 -0.02 11.64
CA GLY A 313 -5.33 0.31 10.45
C GLY A 313 -4.47 1.54 10.66
N ILE A 314 -3.29 1.56 10.08
CA ILE A 314 -2.37 2.69 10.11
C ILE A 314 -1.81 2.96 8.70
N GLY A 315 -1.58 4.22 8.38
CA GLY A 315 -0.88 4.67 7.20
C GLY A 315 -0.20 6.00 7.45
N VAL A 316 0.87 6.26 6.73
CA VAL A 316 1.57 7.55 6.69
C VAL A 316 1.55 8.05 5.26
N ASP A 317 1.08 9.27 5.04
CA ASP A 317 1.10 9.90 3.74
C ASP A 317 2.55 10.20 3.33
N PRO A 318 3.05 9.60 2.26
CA PRO A 318 4.46 9.75 1.88
C PRO A 318 4.83 11.16 1.40
N ALA A 319 3.84 12.03 1.12
CA ALA A 319 4.09 13.40 0.70
C ALA A 319 4.13 14.39 1.87
N THR A 320 3.45 14.08 2.98
CA THR A 320 3.24 15.03 4.08
C THR A 320 3.64 14.51 5.46
N ASP A 321 3.93 13.22 5.58
CA ASP A 321 4.12 12.48 6.84
C ASP A 321 2.93 12.58 7.82
N ILE A 322 1.74 12.93 7.33
CA ILE A 322 0.51 12.88 8.13
C ILE A 322 0.15 11.42 8.41
N ILE A 323 -0.10 11.14 9.70
CA ILE A 323 -0.47 9.82 10.20
C ILE A 323 -1.99 9.68 10.12
N TYR A 324 -2.45 8.54 9.57
CA TYR A 324 -3.83 8.12 9.52
C TYR A 324 -4.00 6.85 10.36
N ALA A 325 -4.80 6.92 11.42
CA ALA A 325 -5.07 5.79 12.31
C ALA A 325 -6.57 5.47 12.29
N GLY A 326 -6.91 4.26 11.88
CA GLY A 326 -8.28 3.78 11.74
C GLY A 326 -8.75 3.05 12.98
N ASP A 327 -9.85 3.51 13.60
CA ASP A 327 -10.55 2.81 14.68
C ASP A 327 -11.73 2.04 14.12
N ALA A 328 -11.68 0.72 14.23
CA ALA A 328 -12.76 -0.18 13.83
C ALA A 328 -13.96 -0.16 14.78
N LYS A 329 -13.89 0.51 15.93
CA LYS A 329 -14.93 0.58 16.97
C LYS A 329 -15.45 -0.81 17.37
N GLY A 330 -14.56 -1.78 17.45
CA GLY A 330 -14.92 -3.18 17.73
C GLY A 330 -15.86 -3.77 16.68
N PHE A 331 -15.83 -3.28 15.46
CA PHE A 331 -16.71 -3.67 14.34
C PHE A 331 -18.21 -3.45 14.59
N GLN A 332 -18.56 -2.56 15.54
CA GLN A 332 -19.95 -2.19 15.85
C GLN A 332 -20.40 -1.00 14.98
N GLY A 333 -20.54 -1.22 13.66
CA GLY A 333 -20.91 -0.22 12.66
C GLY A 333 -19.71 0.47 12.01
N ASN A 334 -19.92 1.68 11.51
CA ASN A 334 -18.91 2.44 10.79
C ASN A 334 -17.72 2.83 11.68
N GLY A 335 -16.53 2.75 11.12
CA GLY A 335 -15.29 3.18 11.75
C GLY A 335 -15.03 4.68 11.64
N VAL A 336 -13.95 5.11 12.27
CA VAL A 336 -13.44 6.48 12.24
C VAL A 336 -11.96 6.43 11.90
N VAL A 337 -11.50 7.39 11.10
CA VAL A 337 -10.06 7.65 10.90
C VAL A 337 -9.73 8.93 11.64
N PHE A 338 -8.69 8.87 12.46
CA PHE A 338 -8.06 10.00 13.11
C PHE A 338 -6.81 10.39 12.34
N ARG A 339 -6.57 11.69 12.19
CA ARG A 339 -5.34 12.20 11.53
C ARG A 339 -4.49 12.99 12.52
N TYR A 340 -3.19 12.79 12.41
CA TYR A 340 -2.20 13.45 13.25
C TYR A 340 -1.02 13.95 12.41
N ASN A 341 -0.38 15.01 12.87
CA ASN A 341 0.93 15.40 12.37
C ASN A 341 1.98 14.33 12.73
N SER A 342 3.13 14.38 12.10
CA SER A 342 4.23 13.44 12.35
C SER A 342 4.78 13.46 13.79
N ASP A 343 4.48 14.51 14.56
CA ASP A 343 4.83 14.63 15.99
C ASP A 343 3.73 14.05 16.92
N GLY A 344 2.66 13.48 16.38
CA GLY A 344 1.53 12.95 17.12
C GLY A 344 0.46 13.97 17.51
N SER A 345 0.60 15.26 17.18
CA SER A 345 -0.42 16.26 17.45
C SER A 345 -1.65 16.06 16.55
N ALA A 346 -2.86 16.10 17.15
CA ALA A 346 -4.11 15.84 16.46
C ALA A 346 -4.42 16.92 15.40
N ILE A 347 -4.93 16.48 14.25
CA ILE A 347 -5.45 17.34 13.19
C ILE A 347 -6.96 17.34 13.20
N ASP A 348 -7.58 16.20 12.88
CA ASP A 348 -9.03 16.00 12.81
C ASP A 348 -9.37 14.50 12.77
N SER A 349 -10.66 14.20 12.59
CA SER A 349 -11.14 12.84 12.34
C SER A 349 -12.33 12.85 11.38
N PHE A 350 -12.56 11.72 10.70
CA PHE A 350 -13.70 11.55 9.79
C PHE A 350 -14.25 10.13 9.80
N ASN A 351 -15.54 10.00 9.48
CA ASN A 351 -16.21 8.70 9.41
C ASN A 351 -15.90 7.97 8.10
N VAL A 352 -15.77 6.66 8.19
CA VAL A 352 -15.50 5.74 7.06
C VAL A 352 -16.39 4.50 7.17
N GLY A 353 -16.22 3.51 6.29
CA GLY A 353 -16.89 2.22 6.41
C GLY A 353 -16.42 1.42 7.64
N ARG A 354 -17.01 0.23 7.84
CA ARG A 354 -16.69 -0.66 8.97
C ARG A 354 -15.29 -1.26 8.83
N GLY A 355 -14.50 -1.25 9.90
CA GLY A 355 -13.19 -1.87 9.97
C GLY A 355 -12.13 -1.23 9.06
N PRO A 356 -11.80 0.07 9.24
CA PRO A 356 -10.73 0.71 8.46
C PRO A 356 -9.37 0.05 8.76
N ASN A 357 -8.83 -0.69 7.79
CA ASN A 357 -7.64 -1.54 7.97
C ASN A 357 -6.43 -1.11 7.15
N GLY A 358 -6.57 -0.16 6.22
CA GLY A 358 -5.48 0.28 5.36
C GLY A 358 -5.79 1.54 4.58
N PHE A 359 -4.75 2.14 4.03
CA PHE A 359 -4.79 3.43 3.33
C PHE A 359 -4.00 3.37 2.03
N VAL A 360 -4.53 4.00 0.98
CA VAL A 360 -3.81 4.23 -0.28
C VAL A 360 -3.80 5.73 -0.54
N PHE A 361 -2.62 6.30 -0.55
CA PHE A 361 -2.36 7.72 -0.82
C PHE A 361 -2.16 7.95 -2.32
N LYS A 362 -2.76 9.02 -2.86
CA LYS A 362 -2.75 9.35 -4.30
C LYS A 362 -2.37 10.80 -4.57
#